data_5cfbf806e7f358b163964415076bc7ee
#
_entry.id   5cfbf806e7f358b163964415076bc7ee
#
_cell.length_a   1.000
_cell.length_b   1.000
_cell.length_c   1.000
_cell.angle_alpha   90.00
_cell.angle_beta   90.00
_cell.angle_gamma   90.00
#
_symmetry.space_group_name_H-M   'P 1'
#
loop_
_entity.id
_entity.type
_entity.pdbx_description
1 polymer ?
#
loop_
_entity_poly.entity_id
_entity_poly.type
_entity_poly.pdbx_seq_one_letter_code
_entity_poly.pdbx_strand_id
1 'polypeptide(L)'
;MNEVGMKSLKSLKSLIKNSKIFKIKDFEWKFERENYSITVLSHIDDEIKEMFPDNEIFPLEDKVEFLDGLKFFNIPKINLPKSFNRNSIHNMTEYVYIKDGVLSLCDGAILLRQKVDIRDTFFIPTCLYKHYVKYCSAEQSFQKENENCRLRFVDKYGTLITFEFKNTHRGFDNSTLLKKIPKEQELLSDGNIEDINIEHKEFENTASLVILTDKNRSIVIKEEYFEFAQKLKFERYRIYKDYIIFDKENCGLIVMRCVV
;
A
#
# COMPACT_ATOMS: atom_id res chain seq x y z
N MET A 1 -4.59 15.67 -29.15
CA MET A 1 -4.42 15.46 -27.68
C MET A 1 -5.01 14.10 -27.33
N ASN A 2 -4.22 13.21 -26.75
CA ASN A 2 -4.69 11.87 -26.36
C ASN A 2 -5.34 11.95 -24.97
N GLU A 3 -6.68 12.02 -24.91
CA GLU A 3 -7.43 12.17 -23.65
C GLU A 3 -7.13 11.07 -22.63
N VAL A 4 -6.91 9.86 -23.10
CA VAL A 4 -6.57 8.69 -22.26
C VAL A 4 -5.20 8.87 -21.62
N GLY A 5 -4.17 9.17 -22.42
CA GLY A 5 -2.82 9.41 -21.94
C GLY A 5 -2.74 10.58 -20.96
N MET A 6 -3.47 11.67 -21.21
CA MET A 6 -3.53 12.82 -20.30
C MET A 6 -4.15 12.44 -18.94
N LYS A 7 -5.23 11.66 -18.91
CA LYS A 7 -5.84 11.20 -17.65
C LYS A 7 -4.89 10.34 -16.84
N SER A 8 -4.19 9.42 -17.50
CA SER A 8 -3.17 8.56 -16.86
C SER A 8 -2.02 9.40 -16.31
N LEU A 9 -1.47 10.31 -17.11
CA LEU A 9 -0.38 11.20 -16.69
C LEU A 9 -0.77 12.10 -15.51
N LYS A 10 -1.98 12.70 -15.54
CA LYS A 10 -2.50 13.49 -14.41
C LYS A 10 -2.66 12.66 -13.14
N SER A 11 -3.04 11.38 -13.25
CA SER A 11 -3.14 10.47 -12.10
C SER A 11 -1.77 10.21 -11.45
N LEU A 12 -0.71 10.20 -12.24
CA LEU A 12 0.68 9.99 -11.81
C LEU A 12 1.37 11.26 -11.30
N LYS A 13 0.78 12.46 -11.47
CA LYS A 13 1.42 13.75 -11.23
C LYS A 13 2.21 13.82 -9.92
N SER A 14 1.66 13.33 -8.82
CA SER A 14 2.35 13.34 -7.51
C SER A 14 3.56 12.40 -7.45
N LEU A 15 3.54 11.32 -8.21
CA LEU A 15 4.61 10.32 -8.24
C LEU A 15 5.76 10.75 -9.15
N ILE A 16 5.45 11.47 -10.25
CA ILE A 16 6.43 11.88 -11.26
C ILE A 16 6.93 13.31 -11.08
N LYS A 17 6.39 14.07 -10.13
CA LYS A 17 6.88 15.40 -9.80
C LYS A 17 8.37 15.34 -9.40
N ASN A 18 9.19 16.22 -9.99
CA ASN A 18 10.65 16.27 -9.78
C ASN A 18 11.40 15.00 -10.26
N SER A 19 10.86 14.27 -11.21
CA SER A 19 11.56 13.17 -11.87
C SER A 19 12.44 13.69 -13.00
N LYS A 20 13.52 12.95 -13.32
CA LYS A 20 14.15 13.04 -14.64
C LYS A 20 13.21 12.40 -15.65
N ILE A 21 13.07 13.01 -16.83
CA ILE A 21 12.14 12.56 -17.86
C ILE A 21 12.94 12.03 -19.04
N PHE A 22 12.66 10.81 -19.44
CA PHE A 22 13.30 10.14 -20.57
C PHE A 22 12.25 9.78 -21.61
N LYS A 23 12.54 10.06 -22.86
CA LYS A 23 11.80 9.53 -24.02
C LYS A 23 12.56 8.33 -24.54
N ILE A 24 11.96 7.13 -24.39
CA ILE A 24 12.59 5.87 -24.85
C ILE A 24 12.24 5.62 -26.30
N LYS A 25 10.95 5.77 -26.65
CA LYS A 25 10.40 5.63 -28.01
C LYS A 25 9.23 6.61 -28.17
N ASP A 26 8.65 6.68 -29.36
CA ASP A 26 7.56 7.61 -29.67
C ASP A 26 6.34 7.53 -28.75
N PHE A 27 6.15 6.39 -28.09
CA PHE A 27 5.02 6.15 -27.17
C PHE A 27 5.48 5.62 -25.81
N GLU A 28 6.78 5.67 -25.49
CA GLU A 28 7.32 5.12 -24.25
C GLU A 28 8.11 6.18 -23.48
N TRP A 29 7.62 6.53 -22.30
CA TRP A 29 8.14 7.58 -21.44
C TRP A 29 8.54 7.02 -20.09
N LYS A 30 9.75 7.33 -19.62
CA LYS A 30 10.23 6.94 -18.29
C LYS A 30 10.45 8.16 -17.42
N PHE A 31 9.93 8.08 -16.20
CA PHE A 31 10.08 9.05 -15.13
C PHE A 31 10.92 8.43 -14.03
N GLU A 32 12.13 8.91 -13.84
CA GLU A 32 13.08 8.34 -12.89
C GLU A 32 13.22 9.22 -11.65
N ARG A 33 13.13 8.57 -10.48
CA ARG A 33 13.40 9.12 -9.16
C ARG A 33 14.43 8.28 -8.44
N GLU A 34 14.93 8.77 -7.29
CA GLU A 34 15.98 8.11 -6.52
C GLU A 34 15.66 6.64 -6.18
N ASN A 35 14.43 6.35 -5.79
CA ASN A 35 14.04 5.04 -5.24
C ASN A 35 13.15 4.21 -6.18
N TYR A 36 12.68 4.78 -7.28
CA TYR A 36 11.84 4.10 -8.26
C TYR A 36 11.81 4.81 -9.60
N SER A 37 11.38 4.10 -10.64
CA SER A 37 10.98 4.72 -11.90
C SER A 37 9.60 4.26 -12.34
N ILE A 38 8.98 5.06 -13.20
CA ILE A 38 7.65 4.81 -13.76
C ILE A 38 7.76 4.92 -15.27
N THR A 39 7.41 3.84 -15.98
CA THR A 39 7.30 3.84 -17.43
C THR A 39 5.83 3.87 -17.82
N VAL A 40 5.50 4.76 -18.76
CA VAL A 40 4.15 4.95 -19.29
C VAL A 40 4.19 4.71 -20.79
N LEU A 41 3.36 3.79 -21.28
CA LEU A 41 3.21 3.54 -22.72
C LEU A 41 1.98 4.29 -23.23
N SER A 42 2.21 5.46 -23.81
CA SER A 42 1.16 6.28 -24.44
C SER A 42 1.78 7.38 -25.30
N HIS A 43 1.03 7.82 -26.31
CA HIS A 43 1.38 9.01 -27.09
C HIS A 43 1.01 10.27 -26.29
N ILE A 44 1.96 10.81 -25.53
CA ILE A 44 1.78 11.92 -24.57
C ILE A 44 2.83 13.02 -24.70
N ASP A 45 3.40 13.20 -25.89
CA ASP A 45 4.47 14.19 -26.13
C ASP A 45 4.06 15.62 -25.79
N ASP A 46 2.87 16.02 -26.23
CA ASP A 46 2.35 17.37 -26.00
C ASP A 46 1.95 17.55 -24.53
N GLU A 47 1.37 16.52 -23.93
CA GLU A 47 0.98 16.50 -22.52
C GLU A 47 2.19 16.59 -21.59
N ILE A 48 3.31 15.93 -21.94
CA ILE A 48 4.57 16.04 -21.19
C ILE A 48 5.09 17.50 -21.23
N LYS A 49 5.12 18.12 -22.42
CA LYS A 49 5.55 19.51 -22.55
C LYS A 49 4.66 20.49 -21.79
N GLU A 50 3.35 20.25 -21.80
CA GLU A 50 2.38 21.07 -21.05
C GLU A 50 2.57 20.93 -19.52
N MET A 51 2.75 19.70 -19.03
CA MET A 51 2.86 19.44 -17.59
C MET A 51 4.23 19.76 -16.99
N PHE A 52 5.27 19.73 -17.81
CA PHE A 52 6.66 19.88 -17.41
C PHE A 52 7.42 20.83 -18.37
N PRO A 53 6.98 22.09 -18.52
CA PRO A 53 7.53 23.00 -19.53
C PRO A 53 9.02 23.31 -19.34
N ASP A 54 9.49 23.29 -18.09
CA ASP A 54 10.87 23.63 -17.72
C ASP A 54 11.76 22.38 -17.54
N ASN A 55 11.23 21.18 -17.77
CA ASN A 55 12.01 19.96 -17.59
C ASN A 55 12.79 19.62 -18.86
N GLU A 56 14.05 19.27 -18.68
CA GLU A 56 14.84 18.68 -19.74
C GLU A 56 14.35 17.24 -20.02
N ILE A 57 14.19 16.92 -21.31
CA ILE A 57 13.79 15.60 -21.76
C ILE A 57 15.03 14.91 -22.34
N PHE A 58 15.45 13.81 -21.74
CA PHE A 58 16.62 13.05 -22.16
C PHE A 58 16.22 11.94 -23.12
N PRO A 59 16.94 11.75 -24.25
CA PRO A 59 16.79 10.54 -25.03
C PRO A 59 17.37 9.35 -24.25
N LEU A 60 16.69 8.21 -24.25
CA LEU A 60 17.20 6.98 -23.69
C LEU A 60 17.28 5.92 -24.79
N GLU A 61 18.50 5.55 -25.18
CA GLU A 61 18.76 4.54 -26.22
C GLU A 61 18.65 3.10 -25.71
N ASP A 62 18.53 2.91 -24.39
CA ASP A 62 18.54 1.59 -23.78
C ASP A 62 17.32 0.75 -24.15
N LYS A 63 17.60 -0.39 -24.73
CA LYS A 63 16.62 -1.46 -24.89
C LYS A 63 16.19 -1.89 -23.49
N VAL A 64 14.94 -1.63 -23.13
CA VAL A 64 14.33 -2.32 -22.00
C VAL A 64 14.28 -3.80 -22.40
N GLU A 65 15.21 -4.60 -21.93
CA GLU A 65 15.15 -6.05 -22.08
C GLU A 65 13.91 -6.54 -21.34
N PHE A 66 12.94 -7.04 -22.09
CA PHE A 66 11.84 -7.80 -21.52
C PHE A 66 12.42 -9.14 -21.10
N LEU A 67 12.55 -9.31 -19.79
CA LEU A 67 13.03 -10.58 -19.24
C LEU A 67 11.99 -11.66 -19.50
N ASP A 68 12.38 -12.70 -20.22
CA ASP A 68 11.62 -13.93 -20.37
C ASP A 68 11.51 -14.62 -19.01
N GLY A 69 10.32 -15.07 -18.64
CA GLY A 69 10.07 -15.77 -17.37
C GLY A 69 9.19 -15.03 -16.37
N LEU A 70 8.17 -14.31 -16.88
CA LEU A 70 7.16 -13.60 -16.07
C LEU A 70 6.44 -14.56 -15.12
N LYS A 71 6.69 -14.40 -13.83
CA LYS A 71 5.77 -14.94 -12.82
C LYS A 71 4.66 -13.92 -12.62
N PHE A 72 3.43 -14.31 -12.93
CA PHE A 72 2.26 -13.49 -12.69
C PHE A 72 1.80 -13.69 -11.24
N PHE A 73 1.76 -12.62 -10.47
CA PHE A 73 1.26 -12.64 -9.10
C PHE A 73 0.06 -11.72 -8.99
N ASN A 74 -0.97 -12.20 -8.33
CA ASN A 74 -2.13 -11.38 -8.00
C ASN A 74 -1.89 -10.66 -6.67
N ILE A 75 -1.49 -9.39 -6.72
CA ILE A 75 -1.28 -8.58 -5.52
C ILE A 75 -2.64 -8.06 -5.06
N PRO A 76 -3.08 -8.37 -3.82
CA PRO A 76 -4.35 -7.87 -3.30
C PRO A 76 -4.43 -6.35 -3.31
N LYS A 77 -5.59 -5.81 -3.68
CA LYS A 77 -5.88 -4.37 -3.65
C LYS A 77 -6.51 -3.99 -2.32
N ILE A 78 -5.73 -3.50 -1.38
CA ILE A 78 -6.20 -3.05 -0.08
C ILE A 78 -6.10 -1.54 0.00
N ASN A 79 -7.24 -0.86 0.15
CA ASN A 79 -7.25 0.59 0.40
C ASN A 79 -6.64 0.87 1.77
N LEU A 80 -5.55 1.64 1.79
CA LEU A 80 -4.83 1.92 3.02
C LEU A 80 -5.56 2.98 3.87
N PRO A 81 -5.47 2.91 5.22
CA PRO A 81 -5.95 3.94 6.11
C PRO A 81 -5.28 5.30 5.86
N LYS A 82 -5.93 6.38 6.30
CA LYS A 82 -5.38 7.75 6.16
C LYS A 82 -4.05 7.94 6.89
N SER A 83 -3.81 7.20 7.97
CA SER A 83 -2.54 7.20 8.72
C SER A 83 -1.32 6.92 7.84
N PHE A 84 -1.47 6.08 6.81
CA PHE A 84 -0.42 5.81 5.83
C PHE A 84 -0.09 7.00 4.90
N ASN A 85 -0.84 8.11 4.99
CA ASN A 85 -0.53 9.36 4.26
C ASN A 85 0.36 10.30 5.07
N ARG A 86 0.60 10.02 6.34
CA ARG A 86 1.44 10.83 7.22
C ARG A 86 2.87 10.31 7.14
N ASN A 87 3.84 11.22 7.13
CA ASN A 87 5.24 10.85 7.26
C ASN A 87 5.42 10.20 8.63
N SER A 88 5.68 8.91 8.65
CA SER A 88 5.95 8.17 9.89
C SER A 88 7.39 8.40 10.29
N ILE A 89 7.61 8.73 11.55
CA ILE A 89 8.97 8.88 12.14
C ILE A 89 9.76 7.56 12.05
N HIS A 90 9.08 6.45 11.82
CA HIS A 90 9.66 5.11 11.87
C HIS A 90 9.75 4.37 10.54
N ASN A 91 9.53 5.03 9.41
CA ASN A 91 9.57 4.44 8.05
C ASN A 91 8.66 3.20 7.85
N MET A 92 7.77 2.91 8.82
CA MET A 92 6.91 1.73 8.80
C MET A 92 5.84 1.80 7.72
N THR A 93 5.46 3.03 7.33
CA THR A 93 4.44 3.27 6.31
C THR A 93 5.00 3.42 4.91
N GLU A 94 6.33 3.36 4.76
CA GLU A 94 6.99 3.59 3.47
C GLU A 94 6.81 2.42 2.50
N TYR A 95 6.61 1.21 3.02
CA TYR A 95 6.54 0.00 2.22
C TYR A 95 5.38 -0.92 2.61
N VAL A 96 4.84 -1.58 1.61
CA VAL A 96 4.00 -2.77 1.73
C VAL A 96 4.91 -3.98 1.62
N TYR A 97 4.87 -4.85 2.61
CA TYR A 97 5.73 -6.03 2.68
C TYR A 97 5.00 -7.27 2.18
N ILE A 98 5.64 -8.04 1.32
CA ILE A 98 5.20 -9.39 0.98
C ILE A 98 6.36 -10.33 1.31
N LYS A 99 6.11 -11.29 2.19
CA LYS A 99 7.11 -12.26 2.65
C LYS A 99 6.44 -13.58 3.02
N ASP A 100 6.98 -14.67 2.52
CA ASP A 100 6.55 -16.03 2.87
C ASP A 100 5.04 -16.26 2.74
N GLY A 101 4.43 -15.74 1.68
CA GLY A 101 2.99 -15.88 1.44
C GLY A 101 2.11 -14.96 2.28
N VAL A 102 2.68 -13.89 2.86
CA VAL A 102 1.93 -12.92 3.66
C VAL A 102 2.20 -11.50 3.20
N LEU A 103 1.16 -10.79 2.80
CA LEU A 103 1.18 -9.34 2.66
C LEU A 103 0.98 -8.69 4.03
N SER A 104 1.82 -7.74 4.38
CA SER A 104 1.77 -7.03 5.65
C SER A 104 1.84 -5.51 5.45
N LEU A 105 1.02 -4.80 6.22
CA LEU A 105 0.95 -3.34 6.29
C LEU A 105 1.05 -2.92 7.74
N CYS A 106 1.88 -1.93 8.05
CA CYS A 106 2.04 -1.43 9.41
C CYS A 106 2.24 0.08 9.43
N ASP A 107 1.66 0.78 10.42
CA ASP A 107 1.90 2.20 10.70
C ASP A 107 2.39 2.46 12.15
N GLY A 108 2.67 1.39 12.89
CA GLY A 108 3.09 1.45 14.29
C GLY A 108 1.93 1.28 15.28
N ALA A 109 0.70 1.59 14.89
CA ALA A 109 -0.50 1.40 15.71
C ALA A 109 -1.40 0.28 15.17
N ILE A 110 -1.28 -0.03 13.88
CA ILE A 110 -1.96 -1.17 13.26
C ILE A 110 -0.97 -2.08 12.55
N LEU A 111 -1.32 -3.36 12.47
CA LEU A 111 -0.66 -4.36 11.64
C LEU A 111 -1.70 -5.21 10.94
N LEU A 112 -1.85 -5.00 9.63
CA LEU A 112 -2.65 -5.89 8.77
C LEU A 112 -1.75 -7.01 8.25
N ARG A 113 -2.29 -8.23 8.24
CA ARG A 113 -1.67 -9.40 7.62
C ARG A 113 -2.71 -10.13 6.78
N GLN A 114 -2.39 -10.36 5.51
CA GLN A 114 -3.23 -11.10 4.59
C GLN A 114 -2.42 -12.19 3.90
N LYS A 115 -2.93 -13.42 3.89
CA LYS A 115 -2.35 -14.51 3.11
C LYS A 115 -2.46 -14.20 1.63
N VAL A 116 -1.39 -14.46 0.89
CA VAL A 116 -1.29 -14.27 -0.56
C VAL A 116 -0.57 -15.47 -1.16
N ASP A 117 -0.87 -15.78 -2.41
CA ASP A 117 -0.19 -16.86 -3.13
C ASP A 117 1.11 -16.34 -3.78
N ILE A 118 1.99 -15.75 -2.96
CA ILE A 118 3.28 -15.20 -3.37
C ILE A 118 4.32 -15.62 -2.35
N ARG A 119 5.21 -16.52 -2.72
CA ARG A 119 6.26 -17.04 -1.81
C ARG A 119 7.51 -16.17 -1.78
N ASP A 120 7.73 -15.35 -2.80
CA ASP A 120 8.88 -14.44 -2.87
C ASP A 120 8.77 -13.31 -1.85
N THR A 121 9.93 -12.82 -1.39
CA THR A 121 10.00 -11.66 -0.49
C THR A 121 10.27 -10.41 -1.29
N PHE A 122 9.40 -9.40 -1.15
CA PHE A 122 9.62 -8.07 -1.73
C PHE A 122 8.87 -6.97 -0.99
N PHE A 123 9.28 -5.72 -1.26
CA PHE A 123 8.78 -4.52 -0.62
C PHE A 123 8.32 -3.55 -1.69
N ILE A 124 7.05 -3.19 -1.68
CA ILE A 124 6.49 -2.22 -2.64
C ILE A 124 6.45 -0.87 -1.96
N PRO A 125 7.04 0.20 -2.52
CA PRO A 125 6.88 1.55 -2.00
C PRO A 125 5.40 1.89 -1.87
N THR A 126 4.97 2.34 -0.69
CA THR A 126 3.55 2.59 -0.37
C THR A 126 2.90 3.57 -1.34
N CYS A 127 3.63 4.58 -1.82
CA CYS A 127 3.12 5.53 -2.82
C CYS A 127 2.76 4.84 -4.14
N LEU A 128 3.58 3.89 -4.61
CA LEU A 128 3.32 3.11 -5.81
C LEU A 128 2.16 2.13 -5.59
N TYR A 129 2.14 1.46 -4.44
CA TYR A 129 1.05 0.54 -4.07
C TYR A 129 -0.32 1.25 -4.02
N LYS A 130 -0.40 2.45 -3.41
CA LYS A 130 -1.62 3.26 -3.41
C LYS A 130 -2.10 3.58 -4.81
N HIS A 131 -1.20 3.97 -5.68
CA HIS A 131 -1.55 4.27 -7.07
C HIS A 131 -2.06 3.01 -7.77
N TYR A 132 -1.35 1.89 -7.63
CA TYR A 132 -1.77 0.59 -8.14
C TYR A 132 -3.18 0.21 -7.66
N VAL A 133 -3.45 0.26 -6.34
CA VAL A 133 -4.77 -0.07 -5.78
C VAL A 133 -5.88 0.79 -6.38
N LYS A 134 -5.62 2.08 -6.57
CA LYS A 134 -6.61 3.07 -7.03
C LYS A 134 -6.87 3.01 -8.53
N TYR A 135 -5.86 2.68 -9.32
CA TYR A 135 -5.92 2.86 -10.77
C TYR A 135 -5.79 1.58 -11.59
N CYS A 136 -5.25 0.50 -11.06
CA CYS A 136 -5.14 -0.76 -11.80
C CYS A 136 -6.53 -1.32 -12.12
N SER A 137 -6.79 -1.56 -13.42
CA SER A 137 -8.04 -2.15 -13.90
C SER A 137 -7.88 -3.63 -14.25
N ALA A 138 -6.82 -3.96 -14.97
CA ALA A 138 -6.59 -5.31 -15.48
C ALA A 138 -5.09 -5.59 -15.63
N GLU A 139 -4.77 -6.83 -15.92
CA GLU A 139 -3.43 -7.35 -16.22
C GLU A 139 -2.34 -6.89 -15.25
N GLN A 140 -2.01 -7.78 -14.34
CA GLN A 140 -0.92 -7.57 -13.39
C GLN A 140 0.19 -8.54 -13.69
N SER A 141 1.39 -8.03 -13.85
CA SER A 141 2.57 -8.86 -13.82
C SER A 141 3.55 -8.29 -12.81
N PHE A 142 4.11 -9.14 -11.99
CA PHE A 142 5.18 -8.79 -11.09
C PHE A 142 6.40 -9.60 -11.45
N GLN A 143 7.53 -8.91 -11.57
CA GLN A 143 8.83 -9.54 -11.77
C GLN A 143 9.78 -9.12 -10.67
N LYS A 144 10.61 -10.06 -10.25
CA LYS A 144 11.74 -9.80 -9.38
C LYS A 144 12.99 -10.46 -9.99
N GLU A 145 14.01 -9.66 -10.18
CA GLU A 145 15.32 -10.12 -10.56
C GLU A 145 16.34 -9.53 -9.58
N ASN A 146 16.95 -10.39 -8.77
CA ASN A 146 17.83 -9.98 -7.68
C ASN A 146 17.14 -8.95 -6.76
N GLU A 147 17.64 -7.70 -6.74
CA GLU A 147 17.09 -6.60 -5.97
C GLU A 147 16.10 -5.73 -6.77
N ASN A 148 15.97 -5.95 -8.07
CA ASN A 148 15.09 -5.15 -8.93
C ASN A 148 13.69 -5.78 -8.96
N CYS A 149 12.68 -4.97 -8.69
CA CYS A 149 11.28 -5.36 -8.77
C CYS A 149 10.57 -4.53 -9.82
N ARG A 150 9.68 -5.17 -10.56
CA ARG A 150 8.85 -4.55 -11.59
C ARG A 150 7.39 -4.96 -11.39
N LEU A 151 6.50 -3.97 -11.29
CA LEU A 151 5.05 -4.15 -11.26
C LEU A 151 4.43 -3.50 -12.49
N ARG A 152 3.82 -4.28 -13.36
CA ARG A 152 3.22 -3.85 -14.61
C ARG A 152 1.71 -4.07 -14.59
N PHE A 153 0.94 -3.08 -14.98
CA PHE A 153 -0.52 -3.15 -15.02
C PHE A 153 -1.12 -2.16 -16.03
N VAL A 154 -2.34 -2.45 -16.46
CA VAL A 154 -3.14 -1.49 -17.24
C VAL A 154 -3.95 -0.67 -16.25
N ASP A 155 -3.88 0.65 -16.38
CA ASP A 155 -4.68 1.54 -15.53
C ASP A 155 -6.16 1.60 -16.01
N LYS A 156 -7.01 2.20 -15.21
CA LYS A 156 -8.46 2.34 -15.54
C LYS A 156 -8.75 3.22 -16.75
N TYR A 157 -7.76 3.87 -17.30
CA TYR A 157 -7.85 4.66 -18.52
C TYR A 157 -7.36 3.91 -19.76
N GLY A 158 -6.83 2.68 -19.58
CA GLY A 158 -6.34 1.83 -20.67
C GLY A 158 -4.85 2.01 -20.98
N THR A 159 -4.12 2.77 -20.16
CA THR A 159 -2.67 2.97 -20.35
C THR A 159 -1.88 1.90 -19.62
N LEU A 160 -0.86 1.32 -20.28
CA LEU A 160 0.05 0.39 -19.67
C LEU A 160 1.10 1.16 -18.84
N ILE A 161 1.15 0.86 -17.56
CA ILE A 161 2.07 1.47 -16.58
C ILE A 161 2.98 0.40 -16.01
N THR A 162 4.26 0.71 -15.90
CA THR A 162 5.25 -0.15 -15.24
C THR A 162 5.93 0.65 -14.13
N PHE A 163 5.87 0.13 -12.91
CA PHE A 163 6.65 0.60 -11.77
C PHE A 163 7.89 -0.28 -11.62
N GLU A 164 9.05 0.35 -11.53
CA GLU A 164 10.32 -0.33 -11.23
C GLU A 164 10.87 0.24 -9.93
N PHE A 165 11.30 -0.62 -9.01
CA PHE A 165 11.84 -0.23 -7.72
C PHE A 165 12.85 -1.26 -7.21
N LYS A 166 13.75 -0.80 -6.34
CA LYS A 166 14.75 -1.68 -5.73
C LYS A 166 14.21 -2.30 -4.44
N ASN A 167 14.44 -3.60 -4.29
CA ASN A 167 14.11 -4.38 -3.10
C ASN A 167 15.27 -4.34 -2.08
N THR A 168 15.88 -3.17 -1.89
CA THR A 168 17.07 -2.99 -1.04
C THR A 168 16.72 -2.55 0.38
N HIS A 169 15.42 -2.47 0.70
CA HIS A 169 15.01 -1.97 2.00
C HIS A 169 15.50 -2.91 3.12
N ARG A 170 16.42 -2.41 3.94
CA ARG A 170 16.88 -3.03 5.18
C ARG A 170 16.05 -2.60 6.39
N GLY A 171 14.87 -2.05 6.14
CA GLY A 171 14.03 -1.47 7.15
C GLY A 171 13.28 -2.49 7.98
N PHE A 172 12.36 -1.97 8.71
CA PHE A 172 11.55 -2.62 9.71
C PHE A 172 10.88 -3.91 9.20
N ASP A 173 11.36 -5.03 9.68
CA ASP A 173 10.68 -6.32 9.50
C ASP A 173 9.46 -6.34 10.43
N ASN A 174 8.26 -6.48 9.87
CA ASN A 174 7.02 -6.59 10.64
C ASN A 174 7.04 -7.75 11.64
N SER A 175 7.93 -8.73 11.47
CA SER A 175 8.21 -9.76 12.48
C SER A 175 8.69 -9.16 13.79
N THR A 176 9.33 -8.00 13.78
CA THR A 176 9.80 -7.29 14.98
C THR A 176 8.62 -6.73 15.78
N LEU A 177 7.55 -6.26 15.13
CA LEU A 177 6.32 -5.87 15.83
C LEU A 177 5.62 -7.06 16.46
N LEU A 178 5.52 -8.17 15.72
CA LEU A 178 4.95 -9.40 16.26
C LEU A 178 5.71 -9.93 17.47
N LYS A 179 7.02 -9.71 17.54
CA LYS A 179 7.84 -10.04 18.72
C LYS A 179 7.59 -9.12 19.90
N LYS A 180 7.15 -7.87 19.65
CA LYS A 180 6.82 -6.90 20.70
C LYS A 180 5.40 -7.06 21.23
N ILE A 181 4.49 -7.73 20.48
CA ILE A 181 3.19 -8.12 21.00
C ILE A 181 3.44 -9.26 22.00
N PRO A 182 3.14 -9.08 23.29
CA PRO A 182 3.35 -10.11 24.29
C PRO A 182 2.64 -11.39 23.87
N LYS A 183 3.36 -12.50 23.78
CA LYS A 183 2.82 -13.80 23.36
C LYS A 183 1.77 -14.37 24.32
N GLU A 184 1.73 -13.88 25.55
CA GLU A 184 0.95 -14.40 26.66
C GLU A 184 0.01 -13.35 27.26
N GLN A 185 -0.58 -12.47 26.44
CA GLN A 185 -1.65 -11.64 26.95
C GLN A 185 -2.93 -12.47 27.12
N GLU A 186 -3.57 -12.27 28.26
CA GLU A 186 -4.86 -12.86 28.54
C GLU A 186 -5.91 -12.38 27.52
N LEU A 187 -6.60 -13.31 26.89
CA LEU A 187 -7.78 -13.04 26.09
C LEU A 187 -8.89 -12.55 27.01
N LEU A 188 -9.31 -11.30 26.87
CA LEU A 188 -10.32 -10.70 27.71
C LEU A 188 -11.74 -10.96 27.19
N SER A 189 -11.92 -10.95 25.87
CA SER A 189 -13.19 -11.24 25.22
C SER A 189 -12.98 -11.58 23.74
N ASP A 190 -13.92 -12.35 23.17
CA ASP A 190 -13.98 -12.67 21.75
C ASP A 190 -15.44 -12.85 21.28
N GLY A 191 -15.70 -12.64 19.99
CA GLY A 191 -17.02 -12.77 19.41
C GLY A 191 -17.09 -12.37 17.94
N ASN A 192 -18.31 -12.21 17.44
CA ASN A 192 -18.56 -11.68 16.12
C ASN A 192 -18.64 -10.15 16.19
N ILE A 193 -18.18 -9.46 15.12
CA ILE A 193 -18.17 -7.99 15.09
C ILE A 193 -19.59 -7.40 15.24
N GLU A 194 -20.63 -8.12 14.81
CA GLU A 194 -22.02 -7.70 14.94
C GLU A 194 -22.50 -7.62 16.41
N ASP A 195 -21.84 -8.35 17.30
CA ASP A 195 -22.22 -8.45 18.73
C ASP A 195 -21.52 -7.39 19.61
N ILE A 196 -20.53 -6.65 19.05
CA ILE A 196 -19.77 -5.66 19.81
C ILE A 196 -20.52 -4.34 19.91
N ASN A 197 -20.62 -3.78 21.11
CA ASN A 197 -21.19 -2.44 21.32
C ASN A 197 -20.16 -1.37 20.94
N ILE A 198 -20.59 -0.38 20.19
CA ILE A 198 -19.75 0.68 19.63
C ILE A 198 -20.23 2.03 20.19
N GLU A 199 -19.33 2.76 20.83
CA GLU A 199 -19.57 4.14 21.28
C GLU A 199 -18.52 5.05 20.62
N HIS A 200 -18.97 6.07 19.90
CA HIS A 200 -18.10 7.08 19.30
C HIS A 200 -17.84 8.20 20.30
N LYS A 201 -16.58 8.61 20.44
CA LYS A 201 -16.17 9.74 21.28
C LYS A 201 -15.31 10.72 20.48
N GLU A 202 -15.73 11.96 20.52
CA GLU A 202 -14.94 13.09 20.05
C GLU A 202 -14.23 13.73 21.25
N PHE A 203 -12.91 13.89 21.14
CA PHE A 203 -12.10 14.61 22.10
C PHE A 203 -11.64 15.92 21.45
N GLU A 204 -11.78 17.04 22.17
CA GLU A 204 -11.30 18.33 21.69
C GLU A 204 -9.83 18.24 21.28
N ASN A 205 -9.52 18.62 20.03
CA ASN A 205 -8.18 18.64 19.43
C ASN A 205 -7.48 17.28 19.27
N THR A 206 -8.17 16.16 19.35
CA THR A 206 -7.61 14.81 19.16
C THR A 206 -8.32 14.06 18.02
N ALA A 207 -7.75 12.94 17.61
CA ALA A 207 -8.38 12.04 16.65
C ALA A 207 -9.66 11.46 17.26
N SER A 208 -10.72 11.32 16.47
CA SER A 208 -11.94 10.62 16.86
C SER A 208 -11.62 9.19 17.33
N LEU A 209 -12.20 8.81 18.44
CA LEU A 209 -12.00 7.51 19.09
C LEU A 209 -13.27 6.70 19.10
N VAL A 210 -13.11 5.39 19.12
CA VAL A 210 -14.22 4.44 19.29
C VAL A 210 -13.94 3.57 20.50
N ILE A 211 -14.95 3.43 21.36
CA ILE A 211 -14.93 2.47 22.45
C ILE A 211 -15.69 1.24 21.98
N LEU A 212 -14.99 0.11 21.95
CA LEU A 212 -15.57 -1.18 21.62
C LEU A 212 -15.76 -1.96 22.92
N THR A 213 -17.00 -2.34 23.22
CA THR A 213 -17.36 -3.01 24.48
C THR A 213 -18.07 -4.32 24.20
N ASP A 214 -17.59 -5.38 24.85
CA ASP A 214 -18.26 -6.66 24.91
C ASP A 214 -18.30 -7.15 26.36
N LYS A 215 -19.51 -7.50 26.80
CA LYS A 215 -19.85 -7.95 28.17
C LYS A 215 -19.24 -7.03 29.21
N ASN A 216 -18.38 -6.94 29.82
CA ASN A 216 -17.81 -5.97 30.80
C ASN A 216 -16.37 -5.57 30.43
N ARG A 217 -15.97 -5.79 29.17
CA ARG A 217 -14.64 -5.47 28.68
C ARG A 217 -14.72 -4.43 27.58
N SER A 218 -13.86 -3.42 27.66
CA SER A 218 -13.81 -2.38 26.65
C SER A 218 -12.37 -2.10 26.22
N ILE A 219 -12.24 -1.70 24.96
CA ILE A 219 -10.99 -1.20 24.39
C ILE A 219 -11.26 0.08 23.61
N VAL A 220 -10.36 1.04 23.73
CA VAL A 220 -10.42 2.31 23.00
C VAL A 220 -9.43 2.26 21.85
N ILE A 221 -9.90 2.54 20.63
CA ILE A 221 -9.06 2.61 19.43
C ILE A 221 -9.39 3.86 18.61
N LYS A 222 -8.53 4.24 17.66
CA LYS A 222 -8.86 5.32 16.72
C LYS A 222 -9.98 4.89 15.79
N GLU A 223 -10.93 5.78 15.55
CA GLU A 223 -12.08 5.56 14.68
C GLU A 223 -11.65 5.16 13.25
N GLU A 224 -10.62 5.83 12.69
CA GLU A 224 -10.11 5.51 11.36
C GLU A 224 -9.65 4.05 11.21
N TYR A 225 -9.20 3.40 12.29
CA TYR A 225 -8.80 1.99 12.27
C TYR A 225 -9.99 1.05 12.36
N PHE A 226 -11.02 1.46 13.11
CA PHE A 226 -12.27 0.72 13.15
C PHE A 226 -13.00 0.79 11.81
N GLU A 227 -13.11 1.98 11.22
CA GLU A 227 -13.63 2.12 9.84
C GLU A 227 -12.84 1.27 8.83
N PHE A 228 -11.52 1.18 9.00
CA PHE A 228 -10.70 0.34 8.15
C PHE A 228 -11.04 -1.13 8.31
N ALA A 229 -11.24 -1.59 9.55
CA ALA A 229 -11.68 -2.96 9.84
C ALA A 229 -13.06 -3.25 9.21
N GLN A 230 -14.01 -2.32 9.33
CA GLN A 230 -15.34 -2.45 8.71
C GLN A 230 -15.26 -2.53 7.18
N LYS A 231 -14.46 -1.66 6.53
CA LYS A 231 -14.24 -1.68 5.07
C LYS A 231 -13.64 -3.00 4.58
N LEU A 232 -12.81 -3.64 5.38
CA LEU A 232 -12.26 -4.97 5.10
C LEU A 232 -13.22 -6.11 5.38
N LYS A 233 -14.39 -5.84 5.97
CA LYS A 233 -15.45 -6.82 6.31
C LYS A 233 -14.89 -7.99 7.13
N PHE A 234 -14.22 -7.67 8.23
CA PHE A 234 -13.87 -8.68 9.22
C PHE A 234 -15.12 -9.23 9.89
N GLU A 235 -15.06 -10.47 10.34
CA GLU A 235 -16.22 -11.21 10.88
C GLU A 235 -16.11 -11.37 12.40
N ARG A 236 -14.90 -11.50 12.90
CA ARG A 236 -14.61 -11.78 14.30
C ARG A 236 -13.69 -10.77 14.92
N TYR A 237 -13.76 -10.65 16.26
CA TYR A 237 -12.81 -9.89 17.05
C TYR A 237 -12.30 -10.69 18.25
N ARG A 238 -11.14 -10.29 18.77
CA ARG A 238 -10.56 -10.75 20.03
C ARG A 238 -9.96 -9.56 20.75
N ILE A 239 -10.43 -9.27 21.97
CA ILE A 239 -9.96 -8.16 22.80
C ILE A 239 -8.92 -8.68 23.77
N TYR A 240 -7.77 -8.02 23.78
CA TYR A 240 -6.71 -8.18 24.74
C TYR A 240 -6.50 -6.88 25.54
N LYS A 241 -5.65 -6.90 26.55
CA LYS A 241 -5.40 -5.72 27.38
C LYS A 241 -4.97 -4.48 26.59
N ASP A 242 -4.05 -4.67 25.63
CA ASP A 242 -3.36 -3.56 24.95
C ASP A 242 -3.69 -3.47 23.45
N TYR A 243 -4.45 -4.41 22.91
CA TYR A 243 -4.83 -4.43 21.50
C TYR A 243 -6.11 -5.24 21.24
N ILE A 244 -6.71 -5.00 20.09
CA ILE A 244 -7.77 -5.83 19.54
C ILE A 244 -7.30 -6.45 18.23
N ILE A 245 -7.71 -7.68 17.98
CA ILE A 245 -7.53 -8.36 16.70
C ILE A 245 -8.90 -8.46 16.03
N PHE A 246 -8.99 -7.99 14.79
CA PHE A 246 -10.08 -8.31 13.88
C PHE A 246 -9.59 -9.37 12.91
N ASP A 247 -10.37 -10.41 12.68
CA ASP A 247 -9.98 -11.51 11.79
C ASP A 247 -11.12 -12.03 10.90
N LYS A 248 -10.71 -12.62 9.78
CA LYS A 248 -11.49 -13.45 8.88
C LYS A 248 -10.53 -14.46 8.24
N GLU A 249 -11.05 -15.44 7.53
CA GLU A 249 -10.33 -16.65 7.05
C GLU A 249 -8.85 -16.47 6.67
N ASN A 250 -8.51 -15.45 5.85
CA ASN A 250 -7.16 -15.26 5.32
C ASN A 250 -6.55 -13.89 5.66
N CYS A 251 -7.17 -13.14 6.57
CA CYS A 251 -6.78 -11.77 6.88
C CYS A 251 -6.98 -11.47 8.36
N GLY A 252 -5.99 -10.85 8.98
CA GLY A 252 -6.05 -10.38 10.36
C GLY A 252 -5.53 -8.96 10.49
N LEU A 253 -6.20 -8.13 11.29
CA LEU A 253 -5.83 -6.77 11.61
C LEU A 253 -5.66 -6.63 13.13
N ILE A 254 -4.46 -6.30 13.56
CA ILE A 254 -4.16 -5.97 14.96
C ILE A 254 -4.23 -4.45 15.08
N VAL A 255 -4.97 -3.95 16.05
CA VAL A 255 -5.08 -2.52 16.35
C VAL A 255 -4.69 -2.29 17.80
N MET A 256 -3.71 -1.42 18.03
CA MET A 256 -3.24 -1.07 19.37
C MET A 256 -4.25 -0.18 20.09
N ARG A 257 -4.36 -0.38 21.39
CA ARG A 257 -5.18 0.45 22.30
C ARG A 257 -4.67 1.89 22.29
N CYS A 258 -5.60 2.84 22.28
CA CYS A 258 -5.30 4.23 22.62
C CYS A 258 -5.29 4.40 24.12
N VAL A 259 -4.25 5.02 24.65
CA VAL A 259 -4.20 5.47 26.05
C VAL A 259 -4.82 6.87 26.04
N VAL A 260 -5.94 7.01 26.71
CA VAL A 260 -6.70 8.26 26.85
C VAL A 260 -6.41 8.84 28.22
#